data_0e38414aff76adfe5e48d8cd0c4483f8
#
_entry.id   0e38414aff76adfe5e48d8cd0c4483f8
#
_cell.length_a   1.000
_cell.length_b   1.000
_cell.length_c   1.000
_cell.angle_alpha   90.00
_cell.angle_beta   90.00
_cell.angle_gamma   90.00
#
_symmetry.space_group_name_H-M   'P 1'
#
loop_
_entity.id
_entity.type
_entity.pdbx_description
1 polymer ?
#
loop_
_entity_poly.entity_id
_entity_poly.type
_entity_poly.pdbx_seq_one_letter_code
_entity_poly.pdbx_strand_id
1 'polypeptide(L)'
;GLDLSEWCDVVIGDYNYLFDPVVHLKRFFDAAGDWLFLIDEAHNLPDRARAMYSARFCKSSLTEAKRALGKGRSALKTALTKADKTFREVRRACAAASPRHSGPADPETEVPAQTSLLAENPAPAFVLPEPLYARNGTVFLQKLPDELLRPLRAAQAPLQDWLEQNPEADAHPQLLELYFAIQDIVRAAERYDSHFVTQLSVFGSELELQLLCLDPAPFVDAS
;
A
#
# COMPACT_ATOMS: atom_id res chain seq x y z
N GLY A 1 23.01 -19.68 -10.48
CA GLY A 1 22.60 -18.73 -11.51
C GLY A 1 23.35 -17.40 -11.43
N LEU A 2 23.12 -16.59 -10.37
CA LEU A 2 23.70 -15.23 -10.27
C LEU A 2 25.23 -15.21 -10.20
N ASP A 3 25.87 -16.19 -9.57
CA ASP A 3 27.35 -16.25 -9.49
C ASP A 3 28.01 -16.54 -10.83
N LEU A 4 27.30 -17.20 -11.75
CA LEU A 4 27.81 -17.43 -13.11
C LEU A 4 27.72 -16.18 -13.98
N SER A 5 26.75 -15.30 -13.72
CA SER A 5 26.61 -14.06 -14.50
C SER A 5 27.75 -13.07 -14.30
N GLU A 6 28.50 -13.16 -13.20
CA GLU A 6 29.72 -12.35 -12.97
C GLU A 6 30.88 -12.69 -13.94
N TRP A 7 30.80 -13.85 -14.60
CA TRP A 7 31.83 -14.34 -15.55
C TRP A 7 31.37 -14.17 -16.99
N CYS A 8 30.23 -13.54 -17.23
CA CYS A 8 29.66 -13.38 -18.56
C CYS A 8 29.91 -11.98 -19.09
N ASP A 9 30.28 -11.88 -20.40
CA ASP A 9 30.42 -10.60 -21.11
C ASP A 9 29.05 -9.97 -21.42
N VAL A 10 28.00 -10.79 -21.48
CA VAL A 10 26.62 -10.37 -21.77
C VAL A 10 25.67 -11.10 -20.85
N VAL A 11 24.78 -10.34 -20.20
CA VAL A 11 23.71 -10.86 -19.36
C VAL A 11 22.37 -10.37 -19.90
N ILE A 12 21.45 -11.29 -20.16
CA ILE A 12 20.07 -10.98 -20.57
C ILE A 12 19.16 -11.24 -19.37
N GLY A 13 18.37 -10.25 -18.98
CA GLY A 13 17.48 -10.35 -17.82
C GLY A 13 16.32 -9.39 -17.91
N ASP A 14 15.42 -9.47 -16.92
CA ASP A 14 14.34 -8.50 -16.74
C ASP A 14 14.94 -7.17 -16.22
N TYR A 15 14.47 -6.05 -16.75
CA TYR A 15 14.92 -4.73 -16.30
C TYR A 15 14.50 -4.40 -14.84
N ASN A 16 13.62 -5.20 -14.21
CA ASN A 16 13.35 -5.11 -12.78
C ASN A 16 14.63 -5.30 -11.96
N TYR A 17 15.57 -6.13 -12.42
CA TYR A 17 16.86 -6.30 -11.74
C TYR A 17 17.71 -5.04 -11.70
N LEU A 18 17.44 -4.09 -12.60
CA LEU A 18 18.13 -2.80 -12.66
C LEU A 18 17.35 -1.69 -11.91
N PHE A 19 16.03 -1.64 -12.05
CA PHE A 19 15.23 -0.48 -11.64
C PHE A 19 14.30 -0.74 -10.45
N ASP A 20 13.96 -1.99 -10.13
CA ASP A 20 13.02 -2.28 -9.04
C ASP A 20 13.73 -2.19 -7.69
N PRO A 21 13.26 -1.33 -6.77
CA PRO A 21 13.92 -1.12 -5.48
C PRO A 21 13.91 -2.34 -4.54
N VAL A 22 13.17 -3.40 -4.88
CA VAL A 22 13.07 -4.64 -4.09
C VAL A 22 13.98 -5.72 -4.62
N VAL A 23 14.04 -5.86 -5.95
CA VAL A 23 14.79 -6.95 -6.61
C VAL A 23 16.08 -6.49 -7.29
N HIS A 24 16.40 -5.19 -7.20
CA HIS A 24 17.63 -4.62 -7.72
C HIS A 24 18.88 -5.41 -7.30
N LEU A 25 19.71 -5.76 -8.29
CA LEU A 25 20.89 -6.58 -8.06
C LEU A 25 22.11 -5.71 -7.69
N LYS A 26 22.13 -5.22 -6.45
CA LYS A 26 23.17 -4.34 -5.88
C LYS A 26 24.60 -4.79 -6.20
N ARG A 27 24.86 -6.09 -6.09
CA ARG A 27 26.21 -6.64 -6.34
C ARG A 27 26.76 -6.36 -7.75
N PHE A 28 25.88 -6.09 -8.73
CA PHE A 28 26.30 -5.75 -10.09
C PHE A 28 26.36 -4.24 -10.34
N PHE A 29 25.44 -3.48 -9.74
CA PHE A 29 25.18 -2.10 -10.13
C PHE A 29 25.63 -1.07 -9.10
N ASP A 30 25.80 -1.45 -7.83
CA ASP A 30 26.35 -0.56 -6.78
C ASP A 30 27.89 -0.41 -6.90
N ALA A 31 28.56 -1.30 -7.64
CA ALA A 31 29.99 -1.20 -7.91
C ALA A 31 30.23 -0.43 -9.23
N ALA A 32 31.18 0.50 -9.22
CA ALA A 32 31.57 1.20 -10.43
C ALA A 32 32.10 0.20 -11.48
N GLY A 33 31.49 0.18 -12.65
CA GLY A 33 31.84 -0.69 -13.77
C GLY A 33 31.43 -0.05 -15.09
N ASP A 34 32.07 -0.48 -16.19
CA ASP A 34 31.74 -0.05 -17.54
C ASP A 34 30.55 -0.87 -18.07
N TRP A 35 29.34 -0.54 -17.62
CA TRP A 35 28.14 -1.22 -18.04
C TRP A 35 27.49 -0.56 -19.25
N LEU A 36 27.09 -1.34 -20.24
CA LEU A 36 26.25 -0.90 -21.36
C LEU A 36 24.89 -1.58 -21.26
N PHE A 37 23.84 -0.78 -21.09
CA PHE A 37 22.46 -1.27 -21.01
C PHE A 37 21.74 -1.12 -22.34
N LEU A 38 21.15 -2.21 -22.83
CA LEU A 38 20.24 -2.22 -23.97
C LEU A 38 18.84 -2.60 -23.44
N ILE A 39 17.96 -1.62 -23.37
CA ILE A 39 16.62 -1.80 -22.81
C ILE A 39 15.63 -1.91 -23.95
N ASP A 40 15.04 -3.11 -24.11
CA ASP A 40 13.94 -3.33 -25.04
C ASP A 40 12.63 -2.80 -24.47
N GLU A 41 11.70 -2.39 -25.34
CA GLU A 41 10.39 -1.84 -24.95
C GLU A 41 10.48 -0.70 -23.92
N ALA A 42 11.51 0.14 -23.99
CA ALA A 42 11.79 1.22 -23.04
C ALA A 42 10.63 2.21 -22.87
N HIS A 43 9.72 2.30 -23.84
CA HIS A 43 8.52 3.13 -23.76
C HIS A 43 7.56 2.70 -22.63
N ASN A 44 7.64 1.45 -22.17
CA ASN A 44 6.86 0.93 -21.03
C ASN A 44 7.50 1.25 -19.67
N LEU A 45 8.78 1.67 -19.65
CA LEU A 45 9.53 1.89 -18.41
C LEU A 45 8.88 2.91 -17.47
N PRO A 46 8.32 4.07 -17.93
CA PRO A 46 7.69 5.01 -17.03
C PRO A 46 6.50 4.43 -16.25
N ASP A 47 5.63 3.67 -16.92
CA ASP A 47 4.46 3.06 -16.26
C ASP A 47 4.88 1.90 -15.34
N ARG A 48 5.88 1.13 -15.75
CA ARG A 48 6.46 0.08 -14.91
C ARG A 48 7.17 0.66 -13.69
N ALA A 49 7.96 1.71 -13.86
CA ALA A 49 8.60 2.40 -12.74
C ALA A 49 7.55 2.95 -11.75
N ARG A 50 6.48 3.61 -12.22
CA ARG A 50 5.38 4.00 -11.34
C ARG A 50 4.82 2.82 -10.54
N ALA A 51 4.62 1.68 -11.19
CA ALA A 51 4.12 0.47 -10.51
C ALA A 51 5.11 -0.07 -9.47
N MET A 52 6.42 -0.10 -9.77
CA MET A 52 7.48 -0.57 -8.86
C MET A 52 7.59 0.26 -7.57
N TYR A 53 7.39 1.58 -7.69
CA TYR A 53 7.47 2.50 -6.54
C TYR A 53 6.13 2.70 -5.83
N SER A 54 5.03 2.26 -6.41
CA SER A 54 3.70 2.31 -5.80
C SER A 54 3.42 1.07 -4.96
N ALA A 55 2.58 1.21 -3.95
CA ALA A 55 2.15 0.08 -3.14
C ALA A 55 0.66 0.16 -2.79
N ARG A 56 0.06 -1.01 -2.55
CA ARG A 56 -1.35 -1.16 -2.21
C ARG A 56 -1.52 -2.05 -0.99
N PHE A 57 -2.46 -1.68 -0.13
CA PHE A 57 -2.83 -2.47 1.04
C PHE A 57 -4.36 -2.50 1.22
N CYS A 58 -4.91 -3.70 1.38
CA CYS A 58 -6.34 -3.93 1.56
C CYS A 58 -6.67 -4.29 3.01
N LYS A 59 -7.73 -3.73 3.57
CA LYS A 59 -8.19 -4.04 4.91
C LYS A 59 -8.58 -5.52 5.08
N SER A 60 -9.09 -6.17 4.02
CA SER A 60 -9.43 -7.60 4.01
C SER A 60 -8.26 -8.47 4.48
N SER A 61 -7.02 -8.17 4.07
CA SER A 61 -5.82 -8.91 4.48
C SER A 61 -5.67 -9.01 6.01
N LEU A 62 -5.99 -7.92 6.75
CA LEU A 62 -6.01 -7.94 8.22
C LEU A 62 -7.10 -8.85 8.78
N THR A 63 -8.26 -8.87 8.14
CA THR A 63 -9.41 -9.66 8.58
C THR A 63 -9.17 -11.15 8.34
N GLU A 64 -8.60 -11.50 7.20
CA GLU A 64 -8.25 -12.87 6.83
C GLU A 64 -7.15 -13.44 7.72
N ALA A 65 -6.09 -12.68 7.95
CA ALA A 65 -5.01 -13.07 8.87
C ALA A 65 -5.52 -13.28 10.31
N LYS A 66 -6.40 -12.40 10.80
CA LYS A 66 -7.02 -12.59 12.12
C LYS A 66 -7.91 -13.82 12.21
N ARG A 67 -8.58 -14.18 11.11
CA ARG A 67 -9.40 -15.40 11.01
C ARG A 67 -8.51 -16.64 10.99
N ALA A 68 -7.42 -16.62 10.23
CA ALA A 68 -6.45 -17.71 10.15
C ALA A 68 -5.79 -18.01 11.51
N LEU A 69 -5.49 -16.98 12.32
CA LEU A 69 -4.96 -17.14 13.68
C LEU A 69 -5.95 -17.78 14.67
N GLY A 70 -7.22 -17.96 14.30
CA GLY A 70 -8.24 -18.62 15.11
C GLY A 70 -8.55 -17.92 16.43
N LYS A 71 -9.02 -18.70 17.42
CA LYS A 71 -9.37 -18.22 18.77
C LYS A 71 -8.12 -18.22 19.65
N GLY A 72 -7.79 -17.11 20.29
CA GLY A 72 -6.64 -16.99 21.20
C GLY A 72 -6.21 -15.53 21.35
N ARG A 73 -5.44 -15.24 22.39
CA ARG A 73 -4.79 -13.94 22.59
C ARG A 73 -3.29 -14.10 22.31
N SER A 74 -2.78 -13.33 21.33
CA SER A 74 -1.35 -13.22 21.08
C SER A 74 -1.00 -11.75 20.82
N ALA A 75 0.28 -11.41 20.95
CA ALA A 75 0.78 -10.07 20.65
C ALA A 75 0.41 -9.68 19.20
N LEU A 76 0.63 -10.60 18.25
CA LEU A 76 0.26 -10.43 16.85
C LEU A 76 -1.23 -10.12 16.67
N LYS A 77 -2.12 -10.92 17.27
CA LYS A 77 -3.57 -10.72 17.13
C LYS A 77 -4.03 -9.40 17.72
N THR A 78 -3.38 -8.94 18.78
CA THR A 78 -3.63 -7.63 19.38
C THR A 78 -3.22 -6.50 18.42
N ALA A 79 -2.02 -6.61 17.82
CA ALA A 79 -1.53 -5.65 16.83
C ALA A 79 -2.43 -5.58 15.59
N LEU A 80 -2.81 -6.73 15.01
CA LEU A 80 -3.72 -6.81 13.86
C LEU A 80 -5.11 -6.27 14.18
N THR A 81 -5.60 -6.46 15.41
CA THR A 81 -6.90 -5.92 15.83
C THR A 81 -6.86 -4.40 15.93
N LYS A 82 -5.75 -3.84 16.42
CA LYS A 82 -5.53 -2.39 16.46
C LYS A 82 -5.49 -1.80 15.06
N ALA A 83 -4.75 -2.43 14.14
CA ALA A 83 -4.68 -2.01 12.74
C ALA A 83 -6.07 -2.04 12.08
N ASP A 84 -6.80 -3.16 12.18
CA ASP A 84 -8.15 -3.29 11.62
C ASP A 84 -9.14 -2.28 12.21
N LYS A 85 -9.02 -1.91 13.49
CA LYS A 85 -9.82 -0.86 14.09
C LYS A 85 -9.55 0.49 13.42
N THR A 86 -8.29 0.86 13.25
CA THR A 86 -7.90 2.12 12.60
C THR A 86 -8.39 2.16 11.14
N PHE A 87 -8.23 1.07 10.39
CA PHE A 87 -8.74 0.98 9.01
C PHE A 87 -10.27 1.14 8.94
N ARG A 88 -11.01 0.63 9.91
CA ARG A 88 -12.47 0.84 10.00
C ARG A 88 -12.86 2.29 10.29
N GLU A 89 -12.10 2.97 11.13
CA GLU A 89 -12.33 4.39 11.46
C GLU A 89 -12.05 5.27 10.23
N VAL A 90 -10.92 5.07 9.56
CA VAL A 90 -10.57 5.78 8.31
C VAL A 90 -11.60 5.50 7.20
N ARG A 91 -12.04 4.24 7.05
CA ARG A 91 -13.08 3.89 6.07
C ARG A 91 -14.37 4.70 6.30
N ARG A 92 -14.79 4.85 7.56
CA ARG A 92 -15.98 5.65 7.89
C ARG A 92 -15.79 7.12 7.53
N ALA A 93 -14.63 7.68 7.84
CA ALA A 93 -14.30 9.06 7.50
C ALA A 93 -14.27 9.28 5.98
N CYS A 94 -13.66 8.37 5.21
CA CYS A 94 -13.65 8.42 3.74
C CYS A 94 -15.07 8.30 3.16
N ALA A 95 -15.89 7.39 3.67
CA ALA A 95 -17.27 7.23 3.22
C ALA A 95 -18.12 8.48 3.48
N ALA A 96 -17.86 9.19 4.58
CA ALA A 96 -18.52 10.45 4.90
C ALA A 96 -18.05 11.60 3.99
N ALA A 97 -16.75 11.65 3.68
CA ALA A 97 -16.15 12.68 2.82
C ALA A 97 -16.49 12.49 1.33
N SER A 98 -16.78 11.26 0.90
CA SER A 98 -17.03 10.89 -0.49
C SER A 98 -18.20 9.90 -0.61
N PRO A 99 -19.45 10.35 -0.40
CA PRO A 99 -20.62 9.48 -0.52
C PRO A 99 -20.77 8.99 -1.97
N ARG A 100 -21.13 7.71 -2.13
CA ARG A 100 -21.50 7.16 -3.43
C ARG A 100 -22.90 7.58 -3.79
N HIS A 101 -23.07 8.23 -4.91
CA HIS A 101 -24.39 8.47 -5.50
C HIS A 101 -24.91 7.15 -6.07
N SER A 102 -25.94 6.60 -5.46
CA SER A 102 -26.73 5.49 -6.00
C SER A 102 -27.85 6.06 -6.88
N GLY A 103 -27.50 6.46 -8.12
CA GLY A 103 -28.48 6.95 -9.09
C GLY A 103 -27.82 7.38 -10.40
N PRO A 104 -28.55 7.36 -11.54
CA PRO A 104 -28.04 7.94 -12.77
C PRO A 104 -27.80 9.45 -12.57
N ALA A 105 -26.69 9.95 -13.10
CA ALA A 105 -26.32 11.34 -13.01
C ALA A 105 -27.24 12.19 -13.89
N ASP A 106 -28.23 12.87 -13.29
CA ASP A 106 -28.89 14.02 -13.89
C ASP A 106 -28.06 15.28 -13.59
N PRO A 107 -27.66 16.06 -14.61
CA PRO A 107 -26.73 17.15 -14.45
C PRO A 107 -27.32 18.46 -13.88
N GLU A 108 -28.56 18.50 -13.48
CA GLU A 108 -29.22 19.69 -12.96
C GLU A 108 -30.09 19.43 -11.74
N THR A 109 -29.45 19.25 -10.56
CA THR A 109 -30.18 19.54 -9.30
C THR A 109 -29.16 19.91 -8.23
N GLU A 110 -28.91 21.19 -8.06
CA GLU A 110 -28.41 21.75 -6.82
C GLU A 110 -29.50 21.55 -5.74
N VAL A 111 -29.35 20.55 -4.89
CA VAL A 111 -30.19 20.38 -3.71
C VAL A 111 -29.42 20.94 -2.52
N PRO A 112 -29.95 21.97 -1.82
CA PRO A 112 -29.33 22.51 -0.64
C PRO A 112 -29.24 21.42 0.44
N ALA A 113 -28.10 21.35 1.12
CA ALA A 113 -27.82 20.45 2.22
C ALA A 113 -28.92 20.57 3.29
N GLN A 114 -29.91 19.70 3.26
CA GLN A 114 -30.81 19.51 4.40
C GLN A 114 -30.10 18.64 5.42
N THR A 115 -29.70 19.29 6.49
CA THR A 115 -29.28 18.70 7.76
C THR A 115 -30.33 17.69 8.23
N SER A 116 -30.07 16.41 8.03
CA SER A 116 -30.78 15.32 8.67
C SER A 116 -30.38 15.30 10.15
N LEU A 117 -31.17 15.97 10.95
CA LEU A 117 -31.20 15.79 12.41
C LEU A 117 -31.69 14.36 12.67
N LEU A 118 -30.89 13.58 13.38
CA LEU A 118 -31.16 12.32 14.11
C LEU A 118 -30.25 11.16 13.66
N ALA A 119 -29.00 11.22 14.10
CA ALA A 119 -28.23 10.09 14.63
C ALA A 119 -26.98 10.69 15.29
N GLU A 120 -26.89 10.68 16.59
CA GLU A 120 -25.67 10.92 17.35
C GLU A 120 -24.66 9.80 17.01
N ASN A 121 -24.01 9.92 15.86
CA ASN A 121 -22.78 9.17 15.61
C ASN A 121 -21.69 9.86 16.44
N PRO A 122 -20.99 9.15 17.33
CA PRO A 122 -19.85 9.73 18.02
C PRO A 122 -18.91 10.29 16.95
N ALA A 123 -18.41 11.50 17.18
CA ALA A 123 -17.48 12.19 16.29
C ALA A 123 -16.41 11.20 15.78
N PRO A 124 -16.10 11.18 14.49
CA PRO A 124 -15.14 10.22 13.94
C PRO A 124 -13.82 10.38 14.70
N ALA A 125 -13.34 9.29 15.29
CA ALA A 125 -12.07 9.25 16.03
C ALA A 125 -10.87 9.58 15.14
N PHE A 126 -11.11 9.65 13.82
CA PHE A 126 -10.14 10.01 12.79
C PHE A 126 -10.69 11.16 11.94
N VAL A 127 -9.92 12.24 11.88
CA VAL A 127 -10.20 13.39 11.00
C VAL A 127 -9.36 13.23 9.75
N LEU A 128 -10.01 13.10 8.58
CA LEU A 128 -9.33 13.09 7.30
C LEU A 128 -8.61 14.44 7.10
N PRO A 129 -7.33 14.42 6.68
CA PRO A 129 -6.68 15.62 6.14
C PRO A 129 -7.50 16.19 4.99
N GLU A 130 -7.33 17.48 4.70
CA GLU A 130 -7.99 18.12 3.57
C GLU A 130 -7.70 17.35 2.28
N PRO A 131 -8.72 16.79 1.59
CA PRO A 131 -8.51 15.99 0.40
C PRO A 131 -8.20 16.86 -0.81
N LEU A 132 -7.28 16.42 -1.66
CA LEU A 132 -7.08 16.99 -3.01
C LEU A 132 -8.33 16.79 -3.88
N TYR A 133 -8.97 15.63 -3.71
CA TYR A 133 -10.15 15.23 -4.45
C TYR A 133 -10.90 14.13 -3.71
N ALA A 134 -12.22 14.18 -3.74
CA ALA A 134 -13.10 13.17 -3.15
C ALA A 134 -14.34 12.93 -4.01
N ARG A 135 -14.52 11.71 -4.52
CA ARG A 135 -15.69 11.33 -5.33
C ARG A 135 -15.91 9.83 -5.34
N ASN A 136 -17.19 9.41 -5.30
CA ASN A 136 -17.62 8.02 -5.47
C ASN A 136 -16.92 6.99 -4.54
N GLY A 137 -16.65 7.37 -3.30
CA GLY A 137 -15.98 6.50 -2.32
C GLY A 137 -14.45 6.51 -2.43
N THR A 138 -13.87 7.33 -3.31
CA THR A 138 -12.42 7.50 -3.44
C THR A 138 -12.01 8.89 -2.96
N VAL A 139 -10.93 8.94 -2.18
CA VAL A 139 -10.35 10.17 -1.63
C VAL A 139 -8.86 10.19 -1.95
N PHE A 140 -8.37 11.30 -2.49
CA PHE A 140 -6.95 11.53 -2.74
C PHE A 140 -6.39 12.54 -1.74
N LEU A 141 -5.25 12.22 -1.15
CA LEU A 141 -4.55 13.04 -0.17
C LEU A 141 -3.12 13.30 -0.64
N GLN A 142 -2.64 14.54 -0.44
CA GLN A 142 -1.22 14.87 -0.67
C GLN A 142 -0.33 14.32 0.44
N LYS A 143 -0.89 14.03 1.60
CA LYS A 143 -0.12 13.60 2.77
C LYS A 143 -0.19 12.10 2.98
N LEU A 144 0.91 11.55 3.49
CA LEU A 144 0.99 10.18 3.95
C LEU A 144 0.07 9.98 5.19
N PRO A 145 -0.79 8.97 5.21
CA PRO A 145 -1.69 8.71 6.33
C PRO A 145 -0.96 7.94 7.45
N ASP A 146 -0.16 8.61 8.25
CA ASP A 146 0.64 8.02 9.34
C ASP A 146 -0.20 7.19 10.32
N GLU A 147 -1.46 7.58 10.53
CA GLU A 147 -2.38 6.85 11.40
C GLU A 147 -2.65 5.43 10.91
N LEU A 148 -2.69 5.22 9.58
CA LEU A 148 -2.82 3.88 8.99
C LEU A 148 -1.51 3.10 9.02
N LEU A 149 -0.39 3.77 8.81
CA LEU A 149 0.93 3.14 8.73
C LEU A 149 1.47 2.72 10.09
N ARG A 150 1.27 3.54 11.12
CA ARG A 150 1.77 3.26 12.48
C ARG A 150 1.33 1.89 13.02
N PRO A 151 0.04 1.50 12.97
CA PRO A 151 -0.34 0.16 13.43
C PRO A 151 0.13 -0.96 12.51
N LEU A 152 0.35 -0.73 11.21
CA LEU A 152 0.94 -1.71 10.30
C LEU A 152 2.42 -1.93 10.64
N ARG A 153 3.19 -0.87 10.84
CA ARG A 153 4.59 -0.95 11.31
C ARG A 153 4.70 -1.70 12.65
N ALA A 154 3.79 -1.42 13.59
CA ALA A 154 3.77 -2.09 14.87
C ALA A 154 3.42 -3.59 14.79
N ALA A 155 2.80 -4.04 13.70
CA ALA A 155 2.49 -5.44 13.47
C ALA A 155 3.65 -6.24 12.84
N GLN A 156 4.66 -5.58 12.25
CA GLN A 156 5.75 -6.25 11.52
C GLN A 156 6.54 -7.22 12.40
N ALA A 157 7.09 -6.76 13.53
CA ALA A 157 7.90 -7.60 14.42
C ALA A 157 7.09 -8.78 15.01
N PRO A 158 5.89 -8.60 15.61
CA PRO A 158 5.10 -9.73 16.06
C PRO A 158 4.69 -10.71 14.95
N LEU A 159 4.55 -10.23 13.70
CA LEU A 159 4.21 -11.06 12.55
C LEU A 159 5.42 -11.88 12.10
N GLN A 160 6.59 -11.27 12.03
CA GLN A 160 7.85 -11.95 11.74
C GLN A 160 8.15 -13.02 12.78
N ASP A 161 8.11 -12.69 14.08
CA ASP A 161 8.32 -13.64 15.17
C ASP A 161 7.37 -14.84 15.06
N TRP A 162 6.10 -14.59 14.71
CA TRP A 162 5.12 -15.65 14.57
C TRP A 162 5.44 -16.57 13.38
N LEU A 163 5.83 -16.02 12.23
CA LEU A 163 6.20 -16.77 11.02
C LEU A 163 7.40 -17.67 11.28
N GLU A 164 8.42 -17.15 11.96
CA GLU A 164 9.63 -17.92 12.32
C GLU A 164 9.33 -19.08 13.28
N GLN A 165 8.39 -18.87 14.22
CA GLN A 165 8.03 -19.88 15.22
C GLN A 165 7.01 -20.91 14.70
N ASN A 166 6.31 -20.65 13.62
CA ASN A 166 5.21 -21.48 13.13
C ASN A 166 5.30 -21.79 11.62
N PRO A 167 6.41 -22.35 11.10
CA PRO A 167 6.61 -22.55 9.65
C PRO A 167 5.61 -23.55 9.03
N GLU A 168 5.13 -24.51 9.81
CA GLU A 168 4.22 -25.56 9.35
C GLU A 168 2.74 -25.30 9.68
N ALA A 169 2.41 -24.11 10.20
CA ALA A 169 1.03 -23.80 10.57
C ALA A 169 0.15 -23.56 9.34
N ASP A 170 -1.11 -24.00 9.36
CA ASP A 170 -2.09 -23.78 8.29
C ASP A 170 -2.30 -22.29 7.98
N ALA A 171 -2.09 -21.42 8.95
CA ALA A 171 -2.19 -19.97 8.80
C ALA A 171 -0.93 -19.31 8.18
N HIS A 172 0.18 -20.07 8.04
CA HIS A 172 1.45 -19.51 7.60
C HIS A 172 1.38 -18.83 6.24
N PRO A 173 0.78 -19.41 5.17
CA PRO A 173 0.71 -18.75 3.86
C PRO A 173 -0.01 -17.40 3.92
N GLN A 174 -1.16 -17.32 4.58
CA GLN A 174 -1.95 -16.09 4.69
C GLN A 174 -1.23 -14.99 5.49
N LEU A 175 -0.47 -15.40 6.53
CA LEU A 175 0.30 -14.45 7.32
C LEU A 175 1.57 -14.01 6.60
N LEU A 176 2.15 -14.85 5.76
CA LEU A 176 3.28 -14.50 4.89
C LEU A 176 2.86 -13.50 3.82
N GLU A 177 1.69 -13.68 3.19
CA GLU A 177 1.12 -12.71 2.26
C GLU A 177 0.88 -11.35 2.93
N LEU A 178 0.30 -11.36 4.14
CA LEU A 178 0.13 -10.14 4.93
C LEU A 178 1.47 -9.47 5.25
N TYR A 179 2.50 -10.26 5.60
CA TYR A 179 3.83 -9.75 5.89
C TYR A 179 4.41 -8.99 4.69
N PHE A 180 4.36 -9.58 3.51
CA PHE A 180 4.83 -8.91 2.29
C PHE A 180 4.00 -7.67 1.95
N ALA A 181 2.67 -7.73 2.06
CA ALA A 181 1.82 -6.57 1.83
C ALA A 181 2.12 -5.40 2.79
N ILE A 182 2.42 -5.69 4.07
CA ILE A 182 2.84 -4.67 5.03
C ILE A 182 4.25 -4.13 4.68
N GLN A 183 5.17 -5.00 4.29
CA GLN A 183 6.51 -4.59 3.89
C GLN A 183 6.47 -3.64 2.68
N ASP A 184 5.69 -3.97 1.67
CA ASP A 184 5.59 -3.17 0.45
C ASP A 184 5.03 -1.77 0.73
N ILE A 185 3.93 -1.69 1.50
CA ILE A 185 3.33 -0.39 1.83
C ILE A 185 4.24 0.45 2.74
N VAL A 186 5.00 -0.17 3.64
CA VAL A 186 5.95 0.53 4.52
C VAL A 186 7.15 1.03 3.72
N ARG A 187 7.70 0.23 2.80
CA ARG A 187 8.80 0.65 1.91
C ARG A 187 8.40 1.82 1.00
N ALA A 188 7.20 1.76 0.41
CA ALA A 188 6.69 2.88 -0.38
C ALA A 188 6.52 4.14 0.49
N ALA A 189 6.05 3.97 1.72
CA ALA A 189 5.90 5.08 2.67
C ALA A 189 7.23 5.71 3.11
N GLU A 190 8.33 4.96 3.13
CA GLU A 190 9.68 5.47 3.42
C GLU A 190 10.22 6.37 2.31
N ARG A 191 9.74 6.16 1.07
CA ARG A 191 10.12 6.97 -0.11
C ARG A 191 9.13 8.09 -0.41
N TYR A 192 8.04 8.17 0.37
CA TYR A 192 6.93 9.06 0.09
C TYR A 192 7.36 10.53 0.22
N ASP A 193 7.23 11.27 -0.87
CA ASP A 193 7.54 12.69 -0.97
C ASP A 193 6.50 13.43 -1.85
N SER A 194 6.87 14.57 -2.43
CA SER A 194 5.99 15.36 -3.30
C SER A 194 5.62 14.68 -4.63
N HIS A 195 6.33 13.61 -5.03
CA HIS A 195 6.07 12.83 -6.24
C HIS A 195 5.02 11.72 -6.02
N PHE A 196 4.51 11.60 -4.79
CA PHE A 196 3.48 10.62 -4.43
C PHE A 196 2.15 11.27 -4.12
N VAL A 197 1.11 10.46 -4.24
CA VAL A 197 -0.24 10.77 -3.75
C VAL A 197 -0.81 9.54 -3.04
N THR A 198 -1.55 9.78 -1.95
CA THR A 198 -2.29 8.72 -1.26
C THR A 198 -3.69 8.64 -1.81
N GLN A 199 -4.09 7.45 -2.24
CA GLN A 199 -5.47 7.15 -2.60
C GLN A 199 -6.09 6.23 -1.55
N LEU A 200 -7.26 6.61 -1.05
CA LEU A 200 -8.11 5.81 -0.17
C LEU A 200 -9.41 5.49 -0.91
N SER A 201 -9.68 4.22 -1.15
CA SER A 201 -10.89 3.78 -1.86
C SER A 201 -11.76 2.89 -0.99
N VAL A 202 -13.04 3.24 -0.86
CA VAL A 202 -14.04 2.52 -0.07
C VAL A 202 -14.95 1.70 -0.99
N PHE A 203 -15.01 0.39 -0.78
CA PHE A 203 -15.89 -0.54 -1.50
C PHE A 203 -16.67 -1.40 -0.50
N GLY A 204 -17.88 -1.00 -0.15
CA GLY A 204 -18.65 -1.69 0.89
C GLY A 204 -17.96 -1.68 2.26
N SER A 205 -17.54 -2.85 2.76
CA SER A 205 -16.80 -3.00 4.01
C SER A 205 -15.29 -2.87 3.85
N GLU A 206 -14.79 -2.78 2.62
CA GLU A 206 -13.38 -2.68 2.30
C GLU A 206 -12.88 -1.24 2.35
N LEU A 207 -11.61 -1.09 2.73
CA LEU A 207 -10.80 0.10 2.53
C LEU A 207 -9.50 -0.32 1.86
N GLU A 208 -9.24 0.24 0.72
CA GLU A 208 -7.98 0.10 0.00
C GLU A 208 -7.15 1.37 0.19
N LEU A 209 -5.94 1.20 0.67
CA LEU A 209 -4.90 2.22 0.74
C LEU A 209 -3.93 2.01 -0.41
N GLN A 210 -3.72 3.02 -1.24
CA GLN A 210 -2.67 3.03 -2.26
C GLN A 210 -1.76 4.23 -2.06
N LEU A 211 -0.46 3.98 -2.12
CA LEU A 211 0.57 5.01 -2.24
C LEU A 211 1.02 4.99 -3.71
N LEU A 212 0.62 6.00 -4.45
CA LEU A 212 0.85 6.08 -5.89
C LEU A 212 2.02 7.00 -6.18
N CYS A 213 3.08 6.47 -6.80
CA CYS A 213 4.16 7.25 -7.35
C CYS A 213 3.69 7.86 -8.68
N LEU A 214 3.60 9.17 -8.75
CA LEU A 214 3.19 9.90 -9.96
C LEU A 214 4.38 10.15 -10.88
N ASP A 215 5.54 10.45 -10.30
CA ASP A 215 6.79 10.69 -11.02
C ASP A 215 7.92 9.84 -10.44
N PRO A 216 8.31 8.74 -11.10
CA PRO A 216 9.37 7.86 -10.64
C PRO A 216 10.78 8.32 -11.04
N ALA A 217 10.92 9.36 -11.88
CA ALA A 217 12.22 9.77 -12.44
C ALA A 217 13.30 10.00 -11.36
N PRO A 218 13.03 10.71 -10.23
CA PRO A 218 14.04 10.94 -9.21
C PRO A 218 14.56 9.65 -8.54
N PHE A 219 13.76 8.59 -8.57
CA PHE A 219 14.12 7.31 -7.92
C PHE A 219 14.85 6.38 -8.88
N VAL A 220 14.57 6.47 -10.18
CA VAL A 220 15.24 5.69 -11.23
C VAL A 220 16.64 6.24 -11.51
N ASP A 221 16.81 7.57 -11.47
CA ASP A 221 18.10 8.22 -11.70
C ASP A 221 19.09 8.03 -10.53
N ALA A 222 18.60 7.67 -9.34
CA ALA A 222 19.41 7.44 -8.13
C ALA A 222 19.83 5.98 -7.93
N SER A 223 19.50 5.09 -8.89
CA SER A 223 19.71 3.63 -8.76
C SER A 223 21.02 3.18 -9.44
#